data_463280d5f47bedf6c077853a786f0243
#
_entry.id   463280d5f47bedf6c077853a786f0243
#
_cell.length_a   1.000
_cell.length_b   1.000
_cell.length_c   1.000
_cell.angle_alpha   90.00
_cell.angle_beta   90.00
_cell.angle_gamma   90.00
#
_symmetry.space_group_name_H-M   'P 1'
#
loop_
_entity.id
_entity.type
_entity.pdbx_description
1 polymer ?
#
loop_
_entity_poly.entity_id
_entity_poly.type
_entity_poly.pdbx_seq_one_letter_code
_entity_poly.pdbx_strand_id
1 'polypeptide(L)'
;MATLVIVVLAVIVVALAARLLVLRRRQEPLERLIEEMEKVDLNRPGAALPASIDGVAETEEVERIELAFMRMMRRLEAERRRAGSAALQAQEQERARVARDLHDEVNQSLTGLLLRLEAAREAAPTELEGELDETKALANQAMTELLSLARQLRPTALDDLGLAAAIAGQVERLRGGELKAEFSAEGDFSDLGDDAQLVVYRVAQEALSNAARHSGASRVDVSLRRRGDGGVELEAADDGRGFAFDEAERGLGIAGMRERALLVGGELSIESRPGRGTKVHLAVPGLA
;
A
#
# COMPACT_ATOMS: atom_id res chain seq x y z
N MET A 1 -9.93 24.25 -78.98
CA MET A 1 -10.43 24.90 -77.73
C MET A 1 -10.90 23.85 -76.73
N ALA A 2 -11.79 22.92 -77.04
CA ALA A 2 -12.31 21.91 -76.09
C ALA A 2 -11.25 20.98 -75.50
N THR A 3 -10.28 20.51 -76.32
CA THR A 3 -9.16 19.64 -75.82
C THR A 3 -8.28 20.31 -74.87
N LEU A 4 -7.98 21.60 -75.00
CA LEU A 4 -7.16 22.36 -74.04
C LEU A 4 -7.86 22.53 -72.67
N VAL A 5 -9.17 22.75 -72.69
CA VAL A 5 -9.99 22.88 -71.46
C VAL A 5 -10.02 21.56 -70.68
N ILE A 6 -10.17 20.42 -71.40
CA ILE A 6 -10.19 19.08 -70.82
C ILE A 6 -8.84 18.75 -70.13
N VAL A 7 -7.71 19.08 -70.78
CA VAL A 7 -6.36 18.86 -70.24
C VAL A 7 -6.13 19.72 -68.98
N VAL A 8 -6.54 21.00 -69.03
CA VAL A 8 -6.39 21.89 -67.82
C VAL A 8 -7.26 21.38 -66.69
N LEU A 9 -8.50 20.93 -66.98
CA LEU A 9 -9.36 20.37 -65.88
C LEU A 9 -8.76 19.10 -65.29
N ALA A 10 -8.23 18.20 -66.16
CA ALA A 10 -7.57 16.98 -65.67
C ALA A 10 -6.36 17.27 -64.79
N VAL A 11 -5.52 18.26 -65.14
CA VAL A 11 -4.37 18.68 -64.31
C VAL A 11 -4.82 19.25 -62.96
N ILE A 12 -5.90 20.05 -62.97
CA ILE A 12 -6.43 20.62 -61.70
C ILE A 12 -6.99 19.49 -60.81
N VAL A 13 -7.72 18.51 -61.39
CA VAL A 13 -8.24 17.36 -60.61
C VAL A 13 -7.11 16.53 -60.01
N VAL A 14 -6.05 16.27 -60.79
CA VAL A 14 -4.88 15.52 -60.32
C VAL A 14 -4.14 16.31 -59.20
N ALA A 15 -3.98 17.62 -59.40
CA ALA A 15 -3.36 18.47 -58.38
C ALA A 15 -4.18 18.52 -57.06
N LEU A 16 -5.50 18.62 -57.16
CA LEU A 16 -6.41 18.57 -56.02
C LEU A 16 -6.39 17.21 -55.35
N ALA A 17 -6.42 16.12 -56.11
CA ALA A 17 -6.32 14.77 -55.57
C ALA A 17 -4.98 14.53 -54.85
N ALA A 18 -3.87 14.97 -55.41
CA ALA A 18 -2.55 14.91 -54.79
C ALA A 18 -2.50 15.73 -53.50
N ARG A 19 -3.09 16.93 -53.51
CA ARG A 19 -3.16 17.78 -52.29
C ARG A 19 -4.03 17.15 -51.18
N LEU A 20 -5.13 16.53 -51.55
CA LEU A 20 -6.00 15.80 -50.63
C LEU A 20 -5.29 14.57 -50.02
N LEU A 21 -4.53 13.83 -50.84
CA LEU A 21 -3.70 12.71 -50.38
C LEU A 21 -2.62 13.15 -49.39
N VAL A 22 -1.96 14.25 -49.67
CA VAL A 22 -0.94 14.82 -48.74
C VAL A 22 -1.57 15.30 -47.43
N LEU A 23 -2.76 15.93 -47.49
CA LEU A 23 -3.49 16.34 -46.30
C LEU A 23 -3.94 15.14 -45.47
N ARG A 24 -4.48 14.07 -46.08
CA ARG A 24 -4.84 12.84 -45.38
C ARG A 24 -3.64 12.16 -44.72
N ARG A 25 -2.52 12.05 -45.41
CA ARG A 25 -1.28 11.49 -44.85
C ARG A 25 -0.75 12.28 -43.64
N ARG A 26 -1.04 13.59 -43.57
CA ARG A 26 -0.67 14.42 -42.41
C ARG A 26 -1.63 14.26 -41.23
N GLN A 27 -2.89 13.86 -41.46
CA GLN A 27 -3.88 13.71 -40.41
C GLN A 27 -3.88 12.32 -39.76
N GLU A 28 -3.58 11.25 -40.53
CA GLU A 28 -3.54 9.88 -39.99
C GLU A 28 -2.64 9.69 -38.77
N PRO A 29 -1.41 10.25 -38.69
CA PRO A 29 -0.57 10.13 -37.51
C PRO A 29 -1.18 10.80 -36.29
N LEU A 30 -1.85 11.94 -36.48
CA LEU A 30 -2.49 12.69 -35.39
C LEU A 30 -3.72 11.95 -34.82
N GLU A 31 -4.53 11.33 -35.70
CA GLU A 31 -5.68 10.53 -35.28
C GLU A 31 -5.24 9.28 -34.48
N ARG A 32 -4.18 8.63 -34.91
CA ARG A 32 -3.58 7.49 -34.18
C ARG A 32 -3.04 7.93 -32.83
N LEU A 33 -2.38 9.08 -32.74
CA LEU A 33 -1.87 9.62 -31.47
C LEU A 33 -3.03 9.90 -30.49
N ILE A 34 -4.11 10.49 -30.97
CA ILE A 34 -5.31 10.76 -30.17
C ILE A 34 -5.93 9.45 -29.67
N GLU A 35 -6.07 8.46 -30.54
CA GLU A 35 -6.62 7.14 -30.19
C GLU A 35 -5.77 6.42 -29.14
N GLU A 36 -4.44 6.48 -29.24
CA GLU A 36 -3.55 5.92 -28.23
C GLU A 36 -3.60 6.72 -26.91
N MET A 37 -3.73 8.05 -26.98
CA MET A 37 -3.92 8.88 -25.80
C MET A 37 -5.23 8.58 -25.07
N GLU A 38 -6.32 8.28 -25.78
CA GLU A 38 -7.62 7.90 -25.21
C GLU A 38 -7.59 6.52 -24.54
N LYS A 39 -6.72 5.62 -24.99
CA LYS A 39 -6.53 4.29 -24.37
C LYS A 39 -5.80 4.33 -23.03
N VAL A 40 -5.12 5.43 -22.71
CA VAL A 40 -4.40 5.58 -21.43
C VAL A 40 -5.41 5.80 -20.32
N ASP A 41 -5.73 4.74 -19.58
CA ASP A 41 -6.61 4.81 -18.42
C ASP A 41 -5.84 5.33 -17.20
N LEU A 42 -5.97 6.63 -16.92
CA LEU A 42 -5.36 7.31 -15.78
C LEU A 42 -5.87 6.82 -14.42
N ASN A 43 -6.98 6.07 -14.39
CA ASN A 43 -7.55 5.53 -13.16
C ASN A 43 -6.98 4.16 -12.78
N ARG A 44 -6.15 3.55 -13.62
CA ARG A 44 -5.48 2.28 -13.29
C ARG A 44 -4.18 2.54 -12.52
N PRO A 45 -4.11 2.19 -11.23
CA PRO A 45 -2.85 2.21 -10.49
C PRO A 45 -1.91 1.17 -11.10
N GLY A 46 -0.71 1.58 -11.49
CA GLY A 46 0.31 0.67 -12.01
C GLY A 46 0.26 0.39 -13.52
N ALA A 47 -0.63 1.05 -14.29
CA ALA A 47 -0.56 0.99 -15.75
C ALA A 47 0.82 1.51 -16.19
N ALA A 48 1.65 0.63 -16.73
CA ALA A 48 2.94 1.03 -17.30
C ALA A 48 2.65 1.99 -18.46
N LEU A 49 3.17 3.21 -18.34
CA LEU A 49 3.14 4.14 -19.48
C LEU A 49 3.96 3.52 -20.62
N PRO A 50 3.47 3.51 -21.86
CA PRO A 50 4.24 3.00 -22.97
C PRO A 50 5.57 3.77 -23.06
N ALA A 51 6.65 3.06 -23.33
CA ALA A 51 7.99 3.67 -23.45
C ALA A 51 8.06 4.60 -24.67
N SER A 52 7.27 4.29 -25.71
CA SER A 52 7.06 5.08 -26.92
C SER A 52 5.69 4.70 -27.48
N ILE A 53 5.10 5.57 -28.30
CA ILE A 53 3.91 5.27 -29.09
C ILE A 53 4.42 4.79 -30.45
N ASP A 54 4.50 3.46 -30.63
CA ASP A 54 5.11 2.87 -31.80
C ASP A 54 4.39 3.26 -33.10
N GLY A 55 5.17 3.74 -34.08
CA GLY A 55 4.73 3.94 -35.48
C GLY A 55 3.97 5.23 -35.78
N VAL A 56 3.93 6.19 -34.85
CA VAL A 56 3.18 7.46 -35.03
C VAL A 56 4.05 8.62 -35.51
N ALA A 57 5.38 8.60 -35.26
CA ALA A 57 6.29 9.67 -35.60
C ALA A 57 6.67 9.68 -37.08
N GLU A 58 5.76 10.12 -37.95
CA GLU A 58 6.07 10.38 -39.36
C GLU A 58 6.47 11.84 -39.65
N THR A 59 6.24 12.75 -38.73
CA THR A 59 6.62 14.17 -38.83
C THR A 59 7.22 14.70 -37.54
N GLU A 60 8.19 15.64 -37.64
CA GLU A 60 8.85 16.28 -36.49
C GLU A 60 7.84 16.94 -35.52
N GLU A 61 6.71 17.41 -36.01
CA GLU A 61 5.66 18.05 -35.21
C GLU A 61 4.92 17.03 -34.34
N VAL A 62 4.63 15.83 -34.88
CA VAL A 62 3.97 14.74 -34.13
C VAL A 62 4.91 14.18 -33.05
N GLU A 63 6.18 13.99 -33.37
CA GLU A 63 7.20 13.57 -32.40
C GLU A 63 7.31 14.56 -31.22
N ARG A 64 7.27 15.86 -31.50
CA ARG A 64 7.31 16.89 -30.43
C ARG A 64 6.07 16.83 -29.52
N ILE A 65 4.88 16.57 -30.08
CA ILE A 65 3.64 16.42 -29.32
C ILE A 65 3.69 15.16 -28.47
N GLU A 66 4.12 14.03 -29.04
CA GLU A 66 4.30 12.76 -28.33
C GLU A 66 5.25 12.93 -27.13
N LEU A 67 6.43 13.53 -27.35
CA LEU A 67 7.40 13.79 -26.28
C LEU A 67 6.85 14.75 -25.21
N ALA A 68 6.04 15.73 -25.59
CA ALA A 68 5.41 16.64 -24.66
C ALA A 68 4.34 15.92 -23.82
N PHE A 69 3.52 15.08 -24.46
CA PHE A 69 2.53 14.25 -23.79
C PHE A 69 3.17 13.28 -22.80
N MET A 70 4.18 12.53 -23.23
CA MET A 70 4.89 11.59 -22.37
C MET A 70 5.56 12.27 -21.16
N ARG A 71 6.10 13.48 -21.34
CA ARG A 71 6.63 14.28 -20.22
C ARG A 71 5.53 14.70 -19.25
N MET A 72 4.39 15.13 -19.76
CA MET A 72 3.23 15.50 -18.93
C MET A 72 2.70 14.31 -18.17
N MET A 73 2.58 13.15 -18.79
CA MET A 73 2.12 11.91 -18.16
C MET A 73 3.04 11.46 -17.04
N ARG A 74 4.37 11.44 -17.28
CA ARG A 74 5.37 11.12 -16.25
C ARG A 74 5.30 12.09 -15.07
N ARG A 75 5.08 13.36 -15.33
CA ARG A 75 4.94 14.38 -14.29
C ARG A 75 3.67 14.16 -13.47
N LEU A 76 2.53 13.91 -14.11
CA LEU A 76 1.26 13.62 -13.45
C LEU A 76 1.35 12.36 -12.58
N GLU A 77 1.99 11.31 -13.09
CA GLU A 77 2.21 10.08 -12.35
C GLU A 77 3.12 10.29 -11.13
N ALA A 78 4.18 11.08 -11.28
CA ALA A 78 5.06 11.45 -10.18
C ALA A 78 4.33 12.30 -9.12
N GLU A 79 3.49 13.24 -9.52
CA GLU A 79 2.67 14.05 -8.61
C GLU A 79 1.62 13.20 -7.89
N ARG A 80 0.97 12.26 -8.60
CA ARG A 80 0.01 11.33 -8.00
C ARG A 80 0.68 10.41 -6.97
N ARG A 81 1.85 9.86 -7.28
CA ARG A 81 2.63 9.05 -6.34
C ARG A 81 3.03 9.86 -5.10
N ARG A 82 3.49 11.11 -5.28
CA ARG A 82 3.82 12.00 -4.15
C ARG A 82 2.60 12.30 -3.28
N ALA A 83 1.45 12.59 -3.90
CA ALA A 83 0.22 12.86 -3.18
C ALA A 83 -0.26 11.63 -2.40
N GLY A 84 -0.20 10.43 -3.00
CA GLY A 84 -0.52 9.16 -2.33
C GLY A 84 0.39 8.89 -1.14
N SER A 85 1.70 9.03 -1.33
CA SER A 85 2.69 8.87 -0.26
C SER A 85 2.49 9.88 0.88
N ALA A 86 2.24 11.14 0.56
CA ALA A 86 1.97 12.17 1.57
C ALA A 86 0.67 11.90 2.36
N ALA A 87 -0.38 11.46 1.68
CA ALA A 87 -1.65 11.09 2.32
C ALA A 87 -1.46 9.88 3.26
N LEU A 88 -0.72 8.85 2.82
CA LEU A 88 -0.43 7.68 3.63
C LEU A 88 0.41 8.05 4.86
N GLN A 89 1.43 8.88 4.68
CA GLN A 89 2.28 9.37 5.78
C GLN A 89 1.47 10.18 6.79
N ALA A 90 0.61 11.09 6.32
CA ALA A 90 -0.29 11.86 7.19
C ALA A 90 -1.25 10.93 7.97
N GLN A 91 -1.77 9.89 7.33
CA GLN A 91 -2.63 8.91 7.99
C GLN A 91 -1.88 8.12 9.08
N GLU A 92 -0.65 7.69 8.83
CA GLU A 92 0.15 6.98 9.84
C GLU A 92 0.53 7.92 11.01
N GLN A 93 0.88 9.19 10.73
CA GLN A 93 1.14 10.18 11.76
C GLN A 93 -0.10 10.43 12.63
N GLU A 94 -1.28 10.56 12.02
CA GLU A 94 -2.54 10.74 12.76
C GLU A 94 -2.88 9.51 13.60
N ARG A 95 -2.71 8.29 13.06
CA ARG A 95 -2.87 7.05 13.83
C ARG A 95 -1.91 7.00 15.03
N ALA A 96 -0.67 7.41 14.83
CA ALA A 96 0.32 7.47 15.89
C ALA A 96 -0.04 8.50 16.97
N ARG A 97 -0.57 9.67 16.57
CA ARG A 97 -1.02 10.71 17.49
C ARG A 97 -2.21 10.22 18.31
N VAL A 98 -3.26 9.70 17.64
CA VAL A 98 -4.45 9.18 18.33
C VAL A 98 -4.11 8.05 19.29
N ALA A 99 -3.21 7.15 18.91
CA ALA A 99 -2.79 6.04 19.79
C ALA A 99 -2.09 6.55 21.05
N ARG A 100 -1.23 7.58 20.93
CA ARG A 100 -0.56 8.20 22.09
C ARG A 100 -1.56 8.93 22.99
N ASP A 101 -2.45 9.74 22.39
CA ASP A 101 -3.48 10.47 23.13
C ASP A 101 -4.38 9.49 23.92
N LEU A 102 -4.79 8.37 23.29
CA LEU A 102 -5.54 7.30 23.94
C LEU A 102 -4.74 6.64 25.07
N HIS A 103 -3.45 6.36 24.85
CA HIS A 103 -2.62 5.73 25.86
C HIS A 103 -2.42 6.63 27.07
N ASP A 104 -2.09 7.89 26.87
CA ASP A 104 -1.71 8.81 27.92
C ASP A 104 -2.95 9.31 28.69
N GLU A 105 -3.96 9.82 28.01
CA GLU A 105 -5.10 10.51 28.63
C GLU A 105 -6.11 9.52 29.23
N VAL A 106 -6.43 8.45 28.47
CA VAL A 106 -7.40 7.46 28.93
C VAL A 106 -6.80 6.54 29.99
N ASN A 107 -5.53 6.13 29.83
CA ASN A 107 -4.86 5.29 30.82
C ASN A 107 -4.73 6.00 32.16
N GLN A 108 -4.37 7.30 32.15
CA GLN A 108 -4.28 8.12 33.36
C GLN A 108 -5.65 8.27 34.04
N SER A 109 -6.71 8.54 33.27
CA SER A 109 -8.07 8.72 33.79
C SER A 109 -8.63 7.42 34.37
N LEU A 110 -8.48 6.29 33.67
CA LEU A 110 -8.94 4.98 34.14
C LEU A 110 -8.14 4.48 35.35
N THR A 111 -6.84 4.71 35.38
CA THR A 111 -6.03 4.38 36.57
C THR A 111 -6.49 5.17 37.78
N GLY A 112 -6.75 6.47 37.62
CA GLY A 112 -7.33 7.31 38.67
C GLY A 112 -8.70 6.83 39.16
N LEU A 113 -9.56 6.37 38.23
CA LEU A 113 -10.86 5.78 38.57
C LEU A 113 -10.70 4.48 39.36
N LEU A 114 -9.82 3.58 38.92
CA LEU A 114 -9.57 2.30 39.61
C LEU A 114 -9.03 2.50 41.03
N LEU A 115 -8.14 3.47 41.22
CA LEU A 115 -7.64 3.82 42.57
C LEU A 115 -8.75 4.36 43.46
N ARG A 116 -9.65 5.18 42.93
CA ARG A 116 -10.80 5.69 43.71
C ARG A 116 -11.81 4.58 44.03
N LEU A 117 -12.06 3.64 43.11
CA LEU A 117 -12.91 2.48 43.36
C LEU A 117 -12.32 1.59 44.46
N GLU A 118 -11.00 1.38 44.45
CA GLU A 118 -10.33 0.63 45.54
C GLU A 118 -10.49 1.29 46.91
N ALA A 119 -10.23 2.60 46.98
CA ALA A 119 -10.40 3.37 48.21
C ALA A 119 -11.86 3.37 48.69
N ALA A 120 -12.83 3.44 47.76
CA ALA A 120 -14.24 3.37 48.10
C ALA A 120 -14.63 1.97 48.64
N ARG A 121 -14.09 0.91 48.03
CA ARG A 121 -14.29 -0.47 48.48
C ARG A 121 -13.77 -0.71 49.90
N GLU A 122 -12.56 -0.22 50.18
CA GLU A 122 -11.98 -0.36 51.54
C GLU A 122 -12.80 0.35 52.66
N ALA A 123 -13.52 1.41 52.27
CA ALA A 123 -14.35 2.21 53.20
C ALA A 123 -15.83 1.82 53.18
N ALA A 124 -16.24 0.91 52.31
CA ALA A 124 -17.65 0.57 52.09
C ALA A 124 -18.18 -0.44 53.11
N PRO A 125 -19.49 -0.39 53.44
CA PRO A 125 -20.17 -1.48 54.13
C PRO A 125 -20.16 -2.76 53.28
N THR A 126 -20.18 -3.93 53.94
CA THR A 126 -20.08 -5.27 53.30
C THR A 126 -21.15 -5.49 52.23
N GLU A 127 -22.32 -4.85 52.37
CA GLU A 127 -23.44 -4.96 51.41
C GLU A 127 -23.09 -4.33 50.03
N LEU A 128 -22.14 -3.36 49.98
CA LEU A 128 -21.74 -2.67 48.77
C LEU A 128 -20.43 -3.21 48.12
N GLU A 129 -19.70 -4.06 48.83
CA GLU A 129 -18.44 -4.62 48.36
C GLU A 129 -18.60 -5.34 47.00
N GLY A 130 -19.69 -6.11 46.83
CA GLY A 130 -19.97 -6.84 45.58
C GLY A 130 -20.21 -5.91 44.37
N GLU A 131 -20.99 -4.84 44.56
CA GLU A 131 -21.23 -3.84 43.47
C GLU A 131 -19.96 -3.08 43.07
N LEU A 132 -19.10 -2.78 44.06
CA LEU A 132 -17.83 -2.11 43.81
C LEU A 132 -16.83 -3.02 43.11
N ASP A 133 -16.78 -4.31 43.44
CA ASP A 133 -15.94 -5.30 42.76
C ASP A 133 -16.42 -5.52 41.31
N GLU A 134 -17.71 -5.59 41.03
CA GLU A 134 -18.25 -5.64 39.67
C GLU A 134 -17.92 -4.38 38.87
N THR A 135 -18.08 -3.19 39.46
CA THR A 135 -17.73 -1.91 38.81
C THR A 135 -16.26 -1.84 38.49
N LYS A 136 -15.39 -2.29 39.39
CA LYS A 136 -13.94 -2.38 39.17
C LYS A 136 -13.57 -3.36 38.06
N ALA A 137 -14.26 -4.51 37.98
CA ALA A 137 -14.06 -5.47 36.91
C ALA A 137 -14.43 -4.88 35.55
N LEU A 138 -15.56 -4.17 35.44
CA LEU A 138 -15.97 -3.45 34.22
C LEU A 138 -14.98 -2.38 33.82
N ALA A 139 -14.46 -1.59 34.76
CA ALA A 139 -13.45 -0.58 34.48
C ALA A 139 -12.14 -1.19 33.96
N ASN A 140 -11.70 -2.30 34.54
CA ASN A 140 -10.51 -3.05 34.07
C ASN A 140 -10.73 -3.63 32.67
N GLN A 141 -11.93 -4.15 32.37
CA GLN A 141 -12.27 -4.63 31.03
C GLN A 141 -12.21 -3.49 30.02
N ALA A 142 -12.86 -2.36 30.30
CA ALA A 142 -12.84 -1.19 29.43
C ALA A 142 -11.42 -0.69 29.16
N MET A 143 -10.56 -0.66 30.18
CA MET A 143 -9.13 -0.32 30.05
C MET A 143 -8.41 -1.29 29.11
N THR A 144 -8.65 -2.59 29.25
CA THR A 144 -8.02 -3.61 28.40
C THR A 144 -8.47 -3.48 26.95
N GLU A 145 -9.76 -3.22 26.71
CA GLU A 145 -10.31 -3.01 25.37
C GLU A 145 -9.73 -1.75 24.71
N LEU A 146 -9.65 -0.63 25.45
CA LEU A 146 -9.07 0.63 24.96
C LEU A 146 -7.59 0.50 24.64
N LEU A 147 -6.81 -0.15 25.49
CA LEU A 147 -5.40 -0.44 25.22
C LEU A 147 -5.23 -1.36 23.99
N SER A 148 -6.15 -2.29 23.78
CA SER A 148 -6.17 -3.13 22.57
C SER A 148 -6.43 -2.31 21.31
N LEU A 149 -7.36 -1.35 21.36
CA LEU A 149 -7.64 -0.43 20.25
C LEU A 149 -6.45 0.50 19.96
N ALA A 150 -5.83 1.07 21.00
CA ALA A 150 -4.64 1.90 20.85
C ALA A 150 -3.48 1.14 20.17
N ARG A 151 -3.27 -0.14 20.54
CA ARG A 151 -2.27 -1.02 19.90
C ARG A 151 -2.58 -1.32 18.43
N GLN A 152 -3.86 -1.34 18.03
CA GLN A 152 -4.24 -1.49 16.62
C GLN A 152 -3.94 -0.23 15.80
N LEU A 153 -4.04 0.96 16.42
CA LEU A 153 -3.74 2.24 15.79
C LEU A 153 -2.24 2.49 15.64
N ARG A 154 -1.46 2.25 16.69
CA ARG A 154 0.01 2.28 16.67
C ARG A 154 0.56 1.09 17.47
N PRO A 155 1.51 0.35 16.94
CA PRO A 155 2.16 -0.72 17.68
C PRO A 155 3.14 -0.13 18.73
N THR A 156 2.63 0.21 19.93
CA THR A 156 3.50 0.58 21.07
C THR A 156 4.53 -0.52 21.34
N ALA A 157 4.20 -1.77 21.03
CA ALA A 157 5.15 -2.88 21.07
C ALA A 157 6.37 -2.69 20.17
N LEU A 158 6.26 -1.89 19.08
CA LEU A 158 7.40 -1.57 18.22
C LEU A 158 8.37 -0.63 18.93
N ASP A 159 7.84 0.39 19.61
CA ASP A 159 8.61 1.39 20.34
C ASP A 159 9.23 0.77 21.62
N ASP A 160 8.50 -0.10 22.33
CA ASP A 160 8.90 -0.66 23.63
C ASP A 160 9.74 -1.93 23.53
N LEU A 161 9.43 -2.82 22.58
CA LEU A 161 9.99 -4.17 22.50
C LEU A 161 10.82 -4.41 21.23
N GLY A 162 10.79 -3.48 20.28
CA GLY A 162 11.45 -3.57 18.99
C GLY A 162 10.72 -4.42 17.94
N LEU A 163 11.21 -4.37 16.70
CA LEU A 163 10.54 -4.91 15.51
C LEU A 163 10.22 -6.41 15.59
N ALA A 164 11.22 -7.21 15.96
CA ALA A 164 11.05 -8.67 16.02
C ALA A 164 9.99 -9.10 17.04
N ALA A 165 10.02 -8.52 18.23
CA ALA A 165 9.06 -8.83 19.29
C ALA A 165 7.64 -8.34 18.95
N ALA A 166 7.54 -7.18 18.28
CA ALA A 166 6.26 -6.65 17.82
C ALA A 166 5.60 -7.57 16.78
N ILE A 167 6.38 -8.09 15.81
CA ILE A 167 5.88 -9.07 14.82
C ILE A 167 5.52 -10.40 15.49
N ALA A 168 6.38 -10.90 16.40
CA ALA A 168 6.09 -12.13 17.16
C ALA A 168 4.75 -12.02 17.91
N GLY A 169 4.47 -10.87 18.53
CA GLY A 169 3.20 -10.62 19.20
C GLY A 169 1.99 -10.59 18.25
N GLN A 170 2.17 -10.23 16.98
CA GLN A 170 1.12 -10.35 15.96
C GLN A 170 0.82 -11.82 15.61
N VAL A 171 1.88 -12.59 15.39
CA VAL A 171 1.78 -14.02 15.07
C VAL A 171 1.14 -14.80 16.22
N GLU A 172 1.52 -14.50 17.48
CA GLU A 172 0.96 -15.16 18.66
C GLU A 172 -0.55 -14.94 18.79
N ARG A 173 -1.07 -13.77 18.43
CA ARG A 173 -2.52 -13.50 18.43
C ARG A 173 -3.31 -14.36 17.44
N LEU A 174 -2.68 -14.85 16.39
CA LEU A 174 -3.30 -15.74 15.41
C LEU A 174 -3.28 -17.21 15.85
N ARG A 175 -2.40 -17.59 16.77
CA ARG A 175 -2.28 -18.98 17.27
C ARG A 175 -3.51 -19.48 18.04
N GLY A 176 -4.40 -18.59 18.49
CA GLY A 176 -5.64 -18.95 19.16
C GLY A 176 -6.77 -19.43 18.25
N GLY A 177 -6.57 -19.39 16.90
CA GLY A 177 -7.53 -19.77 15.88
C GLY A 177 -7.17 -21.07 15.16
N GLU A 178 -7.87 -21.33 14.03
CA GLU A 178 -7.62 -22.50 13.17
C GLU A 178 -6.31 -22.37 12.36
N LEU A 179 -5.79 -21.14 12.21
CA LEU A 179 -4.57 -20.82 11.45
C LEU A 179 -3.33 -21.06 12.32
N LYS A 180 -2.45 -21.96 11.88
CA LYS A 180 -1.12 -22.13 12.48
C LYS A 180 -0.19 -21.04 11.97
N ALA A 181 0.28 -20.18 12.88
CA ALA A 181 1.19 -19.10 12.54
C ALA A 181 2.55 -19.32 13.21
N GLU A 182 3.64 -19.25 12.44
CA GLU A 182 5.01 -19.38 12.92
C GLU A 182 5.82 -18.12 12.58
N PHE A 183 6.75 -17.76 13.47
CA PHE A 183 7.65 -16.64 13.27
C PHE A 183 9.08 -17.00 13.59
N SER A 184 10.00 -16.57 12.74
CA SER A 184 11.43 -16.64 12.97
C SER A 184 12.09 -15.29 12.71
N ALA A 185 13.06 -14.93 13.55
CA ALA A 185 13.84 -13.72 13.38
C ALA A 185 15.33 -14.04 13.47
N GLU A 186 16.13 -13.50 12.56
CA GLU A 186 17.56 -13.70 12.48
C GLU A 186 18.29 -12.35 12.31
N GLY A 187 19.08 -11.98 13.31
CA GLY A 187 19.85 -10.75 13.37
C GLY A 187 19.30 -9.72 14.35
N ASP A 188 20.00 -8.57 14.45
CA ASP A 188 19.61 -7.43 15.24
C ASP A 188 18.98 -6.36 14.32
N PHE A 189 17.87 -5.76 14.75
CA PHE A 189 17.10 -4.77 14.02
C PHE A 189 17.02 -3.41 14.73
N SER A 190 17.75 -3.24 15.82
CA SER A 190 17.70 -2.04 16.67
C SER A 190 18.26 -0.78 16.00
N ASP A 191 19.16 -0.93 15.02
CA ASP A 191 19.76 0.15 14.23
C ASP A 191 18.96 0.51 12.96
N LEU A 192 17.85 -0.19 12.72
CA LEU A 192 16.96 0.15 11.62
C LEU A 192 16.16 1.41 11.99
N GLY A 193 16.11 2.41 11.09
CA GLY A 193 15.36 3.64 11.33
C GLY A 193 13.87 3.39 11.61
N ASP A 194 13.26 4.25 12.41
CA ASP A 194 11.88 4.12 12.89
C ASP A 194 10.86 3.94 11.75
N ASP A 195 11.01 4.71 10.66
CA ASP A 195 10.14 4.62 9.48
C ASP A 195 10.27 3.24 8.80
N ALA A 196 11.49 2.72 8.71
CA ALA A 196 11.74 1.40 8.12
C ALA A 196 11.16 0.29 9.01
N GLN A 197 11.34 0.35 10.32
CA GLN A 197 10.72 -0.58 11.27
C GLN A 197 9.20 -0.56 11.15
N LEU A 198 8.59 0.63 11.09
CA LEU A 198 7.14 0.78 10.95
C LEU A 198 6.63 0.18 9.64
N VAL A 199 7.32 0.42 8.53
CA VAL A 199 6.94 -0.16 7.22
C VAL A 199 7.01 -1.67 7.25
N VAL A 200 8.11 -2.27 7.74
CA VAL A 200 8.25 -3.72 7.88
C VAL A 200 7.14 -4.30 8.74
N TYR A 201 6.87 -3.69 9.88
CA TYR A 201 5.78 -4.10 10.78
C TYR A 201 4.42 -4.04 10.09
N ARG A 202 4.10 -2.94 9.36
CA ARG A 202 2.80 -2.77 8.67
C ARG A 202 2.63 -3.77 7.53
N VAL A 203 3.69 -4.08 6.80
CA VAL A 203 3.64 -5.12 5.75
C VAL A 203 3.41 -6.50 6.36
N ALA A 204 4.10 -6.83 7.46
CA ALA A 204 3.86 -8.07 8.20
C ALA A 204 2.39 -8.16 8.70
N GLN A 205 1.88 -7.07 9.29
CA GLN A 205 0.51 -6.98 9.77
C GLN A 205 -0.52 -7.22 8.68
N GLU A 206 -0.34 -6.58 7.51
CA GLU A 206 -1.25 -6.71 6.37
C GLU A 206 -1.19 -8.12 5.79
N ALA A 207 0.02 -8.69 5.64
CA ALA A 207 0.19 -10.06 5.15
C ALA A 207 -0.50 -11.09 6.07
N LEU A 208 -0.30 -10.97 7.39
CA LEU A 208 -0.95 -11.82 8.39
C LEU A 208 -2.48 -11.65 8.40
N SER A 209 -2.97 -10.40 8.29
CA SER A 209 -4.39 -10.10 8.19
C SER A 209 -5.02 -10.73 6.94
N ASN A 210 -4.33 -10.66 5.79
CA ASN A 210 -4.79 -11.24 4.54
C ASN A 210 -4.81 -12.77 4.62
N ALA A 211 -3.79 -13.39 5.21
CA ALA A 211 -3.76 -14.81 5.47
C ALA A 211 -4.96 -15.25 6.35
N ALA A 212 -5.22 -14.54 7.44
CA ALA A 212 -6.30 -14.89 8.36
C ALA A 212 -7.71 -14.67 7.81
N ARG A 213 -7.93 -13.59 7.02
CA ARG A 213 -9.28 -13.19 6.59
C ARG A 213 -9.65 -13.66 5.19
N HIS A 214 -8.66 -13.82 4.31
CA HIS A 214 -8.93 -13.93 2.88
C HIS A 214 -8.38 -15.20 2.24
N SER A 215 -7.33 -15.81 2.81
CA SER A 215 -6.65 -16.92 2.16
C SER A 215 -7.34 -18.28 2.37
N GLY A 216 -8.02 -18.48 3.50
CA GLY A 216 -8.46 -19.81 3.95
C GLY A 216 -7.27 -20.73 4.24
N ALA A 217 -6.11 -20.17 4.57
CA ALA A 217 -4.89 -20.91 4.87
C ALA A 217 -5.02 -21.71 6.17
N SER A 218 -4.33 -22.83 6.23
CA SER A 218 -4.11 -23.60 7.45
C SER A 218 -2.81 -23.22 8.16
N ARG A 219 -1.86 -22.64 7.43
CA ARG A 219 -0.54 -22.23 7.93
C ARG A 219 -0.09 -20.92 7.31
N VAL A 220 0.58 -20.09 8.11
CA VAL A 220 1.33 -18.91 7.67
C VAL A 220 2.67 -18.87 8.38
N ASP A 221 3.73 -18.75 7.60
CA ASP A 221 5.11 -18.62 8.08
C ASP A 221 5.62 -17.23 7.84
N VAL A 222 6.17 -16.58 8.87
CA VAL A 222 6.76 -15.25 8.78
C VAL A 222 8.23 -15.34 9.18
N SER A 223 9.11 -14.81 8.36
CA SER A 223 10.53 -14.70 8.67
C SER A 223 11.04 -13.28 8.51
N LEU A 224 11.88 -12.85 9.43
CA LEU A 224 12.55 -11.56 9.43
C LEU A 224 14.05 -11.79 9.49
N ARG A 225 14.80 -11.31 8.50
CA ARG A 225 16.25 -11.52 8.42
C ARG A 225 17.02 -10.24 8.20
N ARG A 226 18.14 -10.10 8.90
CA ARG A 226 19.12 -9.05 8.64
C ARG A 226 19.97 -9.41 7.43
N ARG A 227 20.14 -8.46 6.50
CA ARG A 227 20.99 -8.62 5.33
C ARG A 227 22.42 -8.18 5.64
N GLY A 228 23.37 -8.74 4.88
CA GLY A 228 24.79 -8.39 5.02
C GLY A 228 25.12 -6.93 4.64
N ASP A 229 24.25 -6.25 3.90
CA ASP A 229 24.35 -4.84 3.54
C ASP A 229 23.71 -3.89 4.56
N GLY A 230 23.34 -4.40 5.74
CA GLY A 230 22.64 -3.64 6.76
C GLY A 230 21.15 -3.44 6.50
N GLY A 231 20.59 -3.99 5.45
CA GLY A 231 19.17 -4.00 5.15
C GLY A 231 18.41 -5.10 5.92
N VAL A 232 17.11 -5.15 5.71
CA VAL A 232 16.24 -6.17 6.31
C VAL A 232 15.35 -6.81 5.24
N GLU A 233 15.11 -8.11 5.36
CA GLU A 233 14.15 -8.86 4.58
C GLU A 233 13.04 -9.38 5.47
N LEU A 234 11.79 -9.15 5.05
CA LEU A 234 10.59 -9.77 5.61
C LEU A 234 10.00 -10.69 4.54
N GLU A 235 9.71 -11.92 4.94
CA GLU A 235 8.96 -12.86 4.11
C GLU A 235 7.76 -13.36 4.91
N ALA A 236 6.56 -13.35 4.29
CA ALA A 236 5.36 -13.96 4.83
C ALA A 236 4.73 -14.84 3.76
N ALA A 237 4.54 -16.12 4.08
CA ALA A 237 4.01 -17.11 3.15
C ALA A 237 2.85 -17.88 3.77
N ASP A 238 1.70 -17.94 3.09
CA ASP A 238 0.54 -18.75 3.46
C ASP A 238 0.29 -19.88 2.46
N ASP A 239 -0.31 -20.96 2.93
CA ASP A 239 -0.72 -22.14 2.16
C ASP A 239 -2.16 -22.07 1.63
N GLY A 240 -2.74 -20.87 1.57
CA GLY A 240 -4.14 -20.65 1.24
C GLY A 240 -4.48 -20.79 -0.24
N ARG A 241 -5.69 -20.32 -0.59
CA ARG A 241 -6.23 -20.43 -1.95
C ARG A 241 -5.48 -19.60 -3.00
N GLY A 242 -4.66 -18.63 -2.59
CA GLY A 242 -4.03 -17.69 -3.51
C GLY A 242 -5.03 -16.88 -4.35
N PHE A 243 -4.52 -16.14 -5.32
CA PHE A 243 -5.32 -15.32 -6.25
C PHE A 243 -4.61 -15.09 -7.59
N ALA A 244 -5.37 -14.69 -8.62
CA ALA A 244 -4.81 -14.21 -9.87
C ALA A 244 -4.44 -12.73 -9.77
N PHE A 245 -3.26 -12.34 -10.28
CA PHE A 245 -2.68 -10.99 -10.10
C PHE A 245 -3.57 -9.86 -10.62
N ASP A 246 -4.25 -10.08 -11.76
CA ASP A 246 -5.13 -9.08 -12.40
C ASP A 246 -6.33 -8.67 -11.52
N GLU A 247 -6.75 -9.52 -10.60
CA GLU A 247 -7.86 -9.25 -9.65
C GLU A 247 -7.37 -8.53 -8.39
N ALA A 248 -6.14 -8.79 -7.97
CA ALA A 248 -5.59 -8.31 -6.70
C ALA A 248 -5.01 -6.89 -6.77
N GLU A 249 -4.62 -6.39 -7.94
CA GLU A 249 -4.19 -4.99 -8.12
C GLU A 249 -5.28 -3.98 -7.73
N ARG A 250 -6.54 -4.42 -7.62
CA ARG A 250 -7.66 -3.60 -7.15
C ARG A 250 -7.80 -3.56 -5.63
N GLY A 251 -7.05 -4.35 -4.89
CA GLY A 251 -7.09 -4.40 -3.42
C GLY A 251 -6.29 -3.27 -2.78
N LEU A 252 -6.93 -2.45 -1.92
CA LEU A 252 -6.29 -1.36 -1.18
C LEU A 252 -5.12 -1.83 -0.31
N GLY A 253 -5.15 -3.07 0.19
CA GLY A 253 -4.09 -3.64 1.04
C GLY A 253 -2.77 -3.83 0.32
N ILE A 254 -2.79 -4.44 -0.87
CA ILE A 254 -1.59 -4.67 -1.69
C ILE A 254 -1.00 -3.34 -2.19
N ALA A 255 -1.84 -2.45 -2.68
CA ALA A 255 -1.40 -1.12 -3.10
C ALA A 255 -0.74 -0.35 -1.93
N GLY A 256 -1.37 -0.38 -0.74
CA GLY A 256 -0.83 0.24 0.46
C GLY A 256 0.50 -0.37 0.93
N MET A 257 0.70 -1.68 0.80
CA MET A 257 1.99 -2.32 1.10
C MET A 257 3.09 -1.84 0.15
N ARG A 258 2.81 -1.74 -1.17
CA ARG A 258 3.76 -1.23 -2.17
C ARG A 258 4.14 0.22 -1.93
N GLU A 259 3.14 1.07 -1.67
CA GLU A 259 3.39 2.49 -1.39
C GLU A 259 4.25 2.68 -0.14
N ARG A 260 3.98 1.92 0.94
CA ARG A 260 4.80 1.96 2.16
C ARG A 260 6.23 1.51 1.91
N ALA A 261 6.43 0.43 1.15
CA ALA A 261 7.78 -0.02 0.80
C ALA A 261 8.59 1.06 0.10
N LEU A 262 7.97 1.77 -0.86
CA LEU A 262 8.61 2.86 -1.60
C LEU A 262 9.00 4.05 -0.70
N LEU A 263 8.26 4.33 0.39
CA LEU A 263 8.59 5.43 1.31
C LEU A 263 9.97 5.27 1.97
N VAL A 264 10.41 4.04 2.16
CA VAL A 264 11.71 3.72 2.80
C VAL A 264 12.73 3.19 1.79
N GLY A 265 12.51 3.41 0.49
CA GLY A 265 13.39 2.92 -0.56
C GLY A 265 13.43 1.39 -0.67
N GLY A 266 12.42 0.71 -0.11
CA GLY A 266 12.30 -0.73 -0.13
C GLY A 266 11.62 -1.26 -1.40
N GLU A 267 11.78 -2.54 -1.65
CA GLU A 267 11.18 -3.28 -2.74
C GLU A 267 10.23 -4.35 -2.20
N LEU A 268 8.98 -4.35 -2.69
CA LEU A 268 7.96 -5.33 -2.35
C LEU A 268 7.66 -6.20 -3.56
N SER A 269 7.79 -7.50 -3.40
CA SER A 269 7.29 -8.50 -4.36
C SER A 269 6.21 -9.37 -3.72
N ILE A 270 5.20 -9.73 -4.51
CA ILE A 270 4.12 -10.61 -4.09
C ILE A 270 3.96 -11.68 -5.15
N GLU A 271 4.06 -12.93 -4.74
CA GLU A 271 3.83 -14.09 -5.57
C GLU A 271 2.57 -14.80 -5.09
N SER A 272 1.58 -14.96 -5.97
CA SER A 272 0.37 -15.71 -5.69
C SER A 272 -0.14 -16.41 -6.94
N ARG A 273 -0.69 -17.59 -6.76
CA ARG A 273 -1.36 -18.35 -7.82
C ARG A 273 -2.58 -19.05 -7.21
N PRO A 274 -3.70 -19.13 -7.93
CA PRO A 274 -4.87 -19.89 -7.47
C PRO A 274 -4.48 -21.31 -7.03
N GLY A 275 -4.84 -21.68 -5.80
CA GLY A 275 -4.56 -22.98 -5.18
C GLY A 275 -3.11 -23.18 -4.68
N ARG A 276 -2.27 -22.14 -4.64
CA ARG A 276 -0.87 -22.24 -4.21
C ARG A 276 -0.45 -21.26 -3.12
N GLY A 277 -1.44 -20.64 -2.45
CA GLY A 277 -1.18 -19.65 -1.40
C GLY A 277 -0.60 -18.34 -1.93
N THR A 278 -0.08 -17.54 -1.00
CA THR A 278 0.51 -16.23 -1.28
C THR A 278 1.84 -16.09 -0.53
N LYS A 279 2.83 -15.53 -1.20
CA LYS A 279 4.12 -15.15 -0.64
C LYS A 279 4.33 -13.65 -0.82
N VAL A 280 4.51 -12.96 0.28
CA VAL A 280 4.86 -11.54 0.34
C VAL A 280 6.33 -11.44 0.75
N HIS A 281 7.13 -10.76 -0.03
CA HIS A 281 8.53 -10.50 0.25
C HIS A 281 8.81 -8.99 0.18
N LEU A 282 9.37 -8.45 1.26
CA LEU A 282 9.79 -7.05 1.37
C LEU A 282 11.29 -7.01 1.68
N ALA A 283 12.04 -6.27 0.86
CA ALA A 283 13.42 -5.92 1.12
C ALA A 283 13.52 -4.41 1.40
N VAL A 284 14.10 -4.03 2.53
CA VAL A 284 14.35 -2.64 2.91
C VAL A 284 15.87 -2.44 3.02
N PRO A 285 16.44 -1.42 2.37
CA PRO A 285 17.87 -1.14 2.46
C PRO A 285 18.27 -0.72 3.87
N GLY A 286 19.54 -0.95 4.25
CA GLY A 286 20.13 -0.37 5.46
C GLY A 286 20.25 1.15 5.33
N LEU A 287 20.32 1.83 6.47
CA LEU A 287 20.68 3.25 6.48
C LEU A 287 22.11 3.39 5.93
N ALA A 288 22.30 4.23 4.89
CA ALA A 288 23.60 4.54 4.32
C ALA A 288 24.41 5.45 5.23
#